data_925bdfa4c8fb42c48861cbc028bb3a11
#
_entry.id   925bdfa4c8fb42c48861cbc028bb3a11
#
_cell.length_a   1.000
_cell.length_b   1.000
_cell.length_c   1.000
_cell.angle_alpha   90.00
_cell.angle_beta   90.00
_cell.angle_gamma   90.00
#
_symmetry.space_group_name_H-M   'P 1'
#
loop_
_entity.id
_entity.type
_entity.pdbx_description
1 polymer ?
#
loop_
_entity_poly.entity_id
_entity_poly.type
_entity_poly.pdbx_seq_one_letter_code
_entity_poly.pdbx_strand_id
1 'polypeptide(L)'
;MAKNDFSFFIYDYESFGVNPATDRPAQFGGIRTDADFNIIGEPVVLYCKQTNDYLPAPEAVLVTGITPQECNEKGLPEPDFAARILQEFSHPNTCVMGFNNIRYDDEMTRYTFYRNFIDP
;
A
#
# COMPACT_ATOMS: atom_id res chain seq x y z
N MET A 1 20.98 -19.76 -1.74
CA MET A 1 20.82 -19.74 -3.19
C MET A 1 19.99 -18.55 -3.60
N ALA A 2 20.51 -17.73 -4.48
CA ALA A 2 19.80 -16.54 -4.94
C ALA A 2 18.44 -16.89 -5.54
N LYS A 3 18.37 -17.94 -6.30
CA LYS A 3 17.14 -18.36 -6.97
C LYS A 3 16.05 -18.76 -5.96
N ASN A 4 16.43 -19.33 -4.79
CA ASN A 4 15.47 -19.72 -3.78
C ASN A 4 15.01 -18.54 -2.93
N ASP A 5 15.80 -17.46 -2.93
CA ASP A 5 15.48 -16.26 -2.16
C ASP A 5 14.65 -15.28 -2.95
N PHE A 6 14.47 -15.50 -4.27
CA PHE A 6 13.72 -14.60 -5.12
C PHE A 6 12.23 -14.68 -4.80
N SER A 7 11.60 -13.51 -4.69
CA SER A 7 10.17 -13.47 -4.45
C SER A 7 9.54 -12.33 -5.23
N PHE A 8 8.25 -12.48 -5.50
CA PHE A 8 7.40 -11.38 -5.98
C PHE A 8 6.58 -10.87 -4.81
N PHE A 9 6.41 -9.57 -4.73
CA PHE A 9 5.48 -8.95 -3.81
C PHE A 9 4.44 -8.22 -4.62
N ILE A 10 3.21 -8.75 -4.61
CA ILE A 10 2.09 -8.24 -5.41
C ILE A 10 1.20 -7.45 -4.49
N TYR A 11 0.94 -6.18 -4.82
CA TYR A 11 0.25 -5.28 -3.93
C TYR A 11 -0.82 -4.48 -4.64
N ASP A 12 -1.72 -3.91 -3.85
CA ASP A 12 -2.80 -3.05 -4.32
C ASP A 12 -3.16 -2.07 -3.22
N TYR A 13 -3.61 -0.88 -3.61
CA TYR A 13 -4.11 0.14 -2.69
C TYR A 13 -5.59 0.34 -2.87
N GLU A 14 -6.27 0.63 -1.75
CA GLU A 14 -7.55 1.30 -1.76
C GLU A 14 -7.34 2.70 -1.23
N SER A 15 -7.96 3.69 -1.85
CA SER A 15 -7.76 5.08 -1.48
C SER A 15 -9.08 5.82 -1.41
N PHE A 16 -9.04 7.05 -0.90
CA PHE A 16 -10.22 7.89 -0.77
C PHE A 16 -10.39 8.87 -1.93
N GLY A 17 -9.75 8.59 -3.06
CA GLY A 17 -9.88 9.42 -4.25
C GLY A 17 -9.10 8.82 -5.41
N VAL A 18 -9.16 9.50 -6.56
CA VAL A 18 -8.57 8.98 -7.79
C VAL A 18 -7.25 9.64 -8.18
N ASN A 19 -6.83 10.66 -7.44
CA ASN A 19 -5.59 11.37 -7.75
C ASN A 19 -4.49 10.95 -6.78
N PRO A 20 -3.50 10.14 -7.22
CA PRO A 20 -2.47 9.64 -6.31
C PRO A 20 -1.57 10.73 -5.74
N ALA A 21 -1.51 11.90 -6.36
CA ALA A 21 -0.69 12.99 -5.87
C ALA A 21 -1.30 13.68 -4.66
N THR A 22 -2.63 13.77 -4.58
CA THR A 22 -3.34 14.52 -3.55
C THR A 22 -4.19 13.66 -2.64
N ASP A 23 -4.67 12.51 -3.14
CA ASP A 23 -5.51 11.62 -2.35
C ASP A 23 -4.65 10.69 -1.50
N ARG A 24 -5.21 10.28 -0.37
CA ARG A 24 -4.48 9.51 0.63
C ARG A 24 -4.86 8.04 0.55
N PRO A 25 -3.90 7.15 0.83
CA PRO A 25 -4.22 5.72 0.89
C PRO A 25 -5.14 5.43 2.08
N ALA A 26 -6.06 4.49 1.89
CA ALA A 26 -6.91 3.99 2.97
C ALA A 26 -6.43 2.62 3.43
N GLN A 27 -6.11 1.76 2.48
CA GLN A 27 -5.69 0.39 2.75
C GLN A 27 -4.60 -0.02 1.78
N PHE A 28 -3.66 -0.81 2.26
CA PHE A 28 -2.63 -1.45 1.45
C PHE A 28 -2.77 -2.95 1.66
N GLY A 29 -2.87 -3.70 0.56
CA GLY A 29 -2.91 -5.15 0.62
C GLY A 29 -1.79 -5.73 -0.23
N GLY A 30 -1.15 -6.79 0.25
CA GLY A 30 -0.09 -7.41 -0.52
C GLY A 30 0.09 -8.87 -0.16
N ILE A 31 0.57 -9.63 -1.13
CA ILE A 31 0.97 -11.02 -0.94
C ILE A 31 2.36 -11.23 -1.50
N ARG A 32 3.09 -12.12 -0.85
CA ARG A 32 4.42 -12.50 -1.33
C ARG A 32 4.36 -13.90 -1.90
N THR A 33 5.03 -14.10 -3.03
CA THR A 33 5.10 -15.41 -3.68
C THR A 33 6.55 -15.77 -3.94
N ASP A 34 6.80 -17.07 -4.15
CA ASP A 34 8.10 -17.51 -4.66
C ASP A 34 8.17 -17.29 -6.18
N ALA A 35 9.26 -17.72 -6.80
CA ALA A 35 9.48 -17.55 -8.24
C ALA A 35 8.45 -18.30 -9.10
N ASP A 36 7.79 -19.30 -8.54
CA ASP A 36 6.77 -20.10 -9.23
C ASP A 36 5.35 -19.61 -8.89
N PHE A 37 5.22 -18.44 -8.25
CA PHE A 37 3.94 -17.82 -7.87
C PHE A 37 3.17 -18.61 -6.80
N ASN A 38 3.85 -19.40 -6.01
CA ASN A 38 3.24 -19.99 -4.82
C ASN A 38 3.27 -18.96 -3.69
N ILE A 39 2.13 -18.77 -3.02
CA ILE A 39 2.03 -17.81 -1.93
C ILE A 39 2.89 -18.28 -0.75
N ILE A 40 3.73 -17.40 -0.23
CA ILE A 40 4.55 -17.66 0.95
C ILE A 40 4.24 -16.62 2.03
N GLY A 41 4.13 -17.10 3.26
CA GLY A 41 3.80 -16.24 4.39
C GLY A 41 2.34 -15.82 4.42
N GLU A 42 2.05 -14.86 5.28
CA GLU A 42 0.70 -14.35 5.47
C GLU A 42 0.46 -13.11 4.62
N PRO A 43 -0.75 -12.90 4.13
CA PRO A 43 -1.08 -11.64 3.45
C PRO A 43 -0.83 -10.44 4.35
N VAL A 44 -0.36 -9.35 3.75
CA VAL A 44 -0.17 -8.09 4.46
C VAL A 44 -1.40 -7.23 4.19
N VAL A 45 -2.07 -6.78 5.25
CA VAL A 45 -3.20 -5.87 5.15
C VAL A 45 -2.97 -4.75 6.15
N LEU A 46 -2.85 -3.53 5.64
CA LEU A 46 -2.58 -2.35 6.46
C LEU A 46 -3.64 -1.29 6.17
N TYR A 47 -4.14 -0.67 7.23
CA TYR A 47 -5.01 0.50 7.11
C TYR A 47 -4.21 1.73 7.49
N CYS A 48 -4.55 2.87 6.89
CA CYS A 48 -3.87 4.12 7.15
C CYS A 48 -4.81 5.09 7.86
N LYS A 49 -4.39 5.62 9.00
CA LYS A 49 -5.15 6.66 9.69
C LYS A 49 -5.21 7.91 8.81
N GLN A 50 -6.35 8.57 8.81
CA GLN A 50 -6.55 9.78 8.04
C GLN A 50 -6.23 11.00 8.87
N THR A 51 -5.61 12.01 8.25
CA THR A 51 -5.29 13.25 8.92
C THR A 51 -6.49 14.19 8.90
N ASN A 52 -6.51 15.16 9.84
CA ASN A 52 -7.63 16.09 9.94
C ASN A 52 -7.68 17.11 8.81
N ASP A 53 -6.59 17.26 8.07
CA ASP A 53 -6.49 18.21 6.96
C ASP A 53 -6.88 17.63 5.62
N TYR A 54 -7.40 16.40 5.61
CA TYR A 54 -7.80 15.72 4.39
C TYR A 54 -9.27 15.33 4.45
N LEU A 55 -9.99 15.63 3.38
CA LEU A 55 -11.40 15.29 3.25
C LEU A 55 -11.55 14.18 2.21
N PRO A 56 -11.91 12.96 2.63
CA PRO A 56 -12.12 11.86 1.69
C PRO A 56 -13.29 12.13 0.75
N ALA A 57 -13.19 11.64 -0.49
CA ALA A 57 -14.28 11.70 -1.44
C ALA A 57 -15.36 10.70 -1.04
N PRO A 58 -16.63 11.13 -0.87
CA PRO A 58 -17.71 10.21 -0.48
C PRO A 58 -17.88 9.05 -1.45
N GLU A 59 -17.68 9.29 -2.75
CA GLU A 59 -17.79 8.25 -3.77
C GLU A 59 -16.80 7.12 -3.55
N ALA A 60 -15.58 7.46 -3.11
CA ALA A 60 -14.57 6.46 -2.82
C ALA A 60 -14.99 5.55 -1.67
N VAL A 61 -15.60 6.12 -0.63
CA VAL A 61 -16.12 5.34 0.50
C VAL A 61 -17.18 4.35 0.01
N LEU A 62 -18.07 4.79 -0.87
CA LEU A 62 -19.11 3.91 -1.40
C LEU A 62 -18.55 2.78 -2.25
N VAL A 63 -17.50 3.05 -3.03
CA VAL A 63 -16.91 2.06 -3.93
C VAL A 63 -16.07 1.05 -3.17
N THR A 64 -15.24 1.49 -2.23
CA THR A 64 -14.32 0.60 -1.52
C THR A 64 -14.96 -0.09 -0.33
N GLY A 65 -16.00 0.50 0.22
CA GLY A 65 -16.61 0.02 1.47
C GLY A 65 -15.77 0.32 2.71
N ILE A 66 -14.69 1.08 2.57
CA ILE A 66 -13.81 1.44 3.67
C ILE A 66 -14.15 2.85 4.12
N THR A 67 -14.42 3.03 5.42
CA THR A 67 -14.75 4.34 5.97
C THR A 67 -13.52 4.97 6.64
N PRO A 68 -13.46 6.32 6.73
CA PRO A 68 -12.41 6.97 7.49
C PRO A 68 -12.37 6.54 8.95
N GLN A 69 -13.54 6.25 9.53
CA GLN A 69 -13.64 5.77 10.90
C GLN A 69 -12.94 4.42 11.06
N GLU A 70 -13.15 3.50 10.12
CA GLU A 70 -12.48 2.20 10.14
C GLU A 70 -10.97 2.38 10.04
N CYS A 71 -10.50 3.26 9.17
CA CYS A 71 -9.07 3.55 9.05
C CYS A 71 -8.50 4.12 10.34
N ASN A 72 -9.24 4.95 11.04
CA ASN A 72 -8.76 5.53 12.29
C ASN A 72 -8.73 4.52 13.43
N GLU A 73 -9.61 3.53 13.42
CA GLU A 73 -9.62 2.48 14.44
C GLU A 73 -8.54 1.43 14.21
N LYS A 74 -8.36 1.00 12.96
CA LYS A 74 -7.49 -0.13 12.62
C LYS A 74 -6.13 0.29 12.08
N GLY A 75 -6.00 1.56 11.71
CA GLY A 75 -4.89 2.02 10.92
C GLY A 75 -3.68 2.48 11.71
N LEU A 76 -2.57 2.55 10.99
CA LEU A 76 -1.33 3.14 11.45
C LEU A 76 -1.30 4.61 11.02
N PRO A 77 -0.64 5.47 11.80
CA PRO A 77 -0.31 6.80 11.29
C PRO A 77 0.42 6.70 9.96
N GLU A 78 0.24 7.67 9.07
CA GLU A 78 0.79 7.57 7.71
C GLU A 78 2.30 7.30 7.69
N PRO A 79 3.14 7.92 8.54
CA PRO A 79 4.57 7.58 8.55
C PRO A 79 4.85 6.11 8.87
N ASP A 80 4.11 5.54 9.83
CA ASP A 80 4.28 4.13 10.19
C ASP A 80 3.75 3.22 9.11
N PHE A 81 2.64 3.61 8.47
CA PHE A 81 2.07 2.92 7.34
C PHE A 81 3.10 2.84 6.19
N ALA A 82 3.70 3.98 5.84
CA ALA A 82 4.69 4.05 4.77
C ALA A 82 5.95 3.24 5.13
N ALA A 83 6.40 3.30 6.37
CA ALA A 83 7.58 2.55 6.81
C ALA A 83 7.34 1.04 6.73
N ARG A 84 6.14 0.60 7.06
CA ARG A 84 5.79 -0.83 6.97
C ARG A 84 5.77 -1.32 5.52
N ILE A 85 5.28 -0.49 4.61
CA ILE A 85 5.30 -0.82 3.17
C ILE A 85 6.75 -0.90 2.68
N LEU A 86 7.57 0.08 3.05
CA LEU A 86 8.98 0.08 2.69
C LEU A 86 9.67 -1.19 3.16
N GLN A 87 9.34 -1.67 4.35
CA GLN A 87 9.90 -2.90 4.89
C GLN A 87 9.63 -4.09 3.97
N GLU A 88 8.41 -4.20 3.44
CA GLU A 88 8.09 -5.28 2.51
C GLU A 88 8.80 -5.13 1.17
N PHE A 89 8.86 -3.90 0.65
CA PHE A 89 9.50 -3.65 -0.65
C PHE A 89 11.01 -3.82 -0.59
N SER A 90 11.60 -3.66 0.57
CA SER A 90 13.06 -3.68 0.76
C SER A 90 13.63 -5.06 1.05
N HIS A 91 12.80 -6.09 1.10
CA HIS A 91 13.32 -7.45 1.25
C HIS A 91 14.26 -7.78 0.09
N PRO A 92 15.38 -8.47 0.35
CA PRO A 92 16.32 -8.84 -0.71
C PRO A 92 15.66 -9.66 -1.80
N ASN A 93 16.09 -9.46 -3.04
CA ASN A 93 15.65 -10.23 -4.20
C ASN A 93 14.13 -10.20 -4.39
N THR A 94 13.51 -9.05 -4.13
CA THR A 94 12.07 -8.85 -4.29
C THR A 94 11.77 -8.08 -5.56
N CYS A 95 10.86 -8.62 -6.37
CA CYS A 95 10.27 -7.91 -7.50
C CYS A 95 8.90 -7.43 -7.07
N VAL A 96 8.69 -6.12 -7.03
CA VAL A 96 7.44 -5.50 -6.59
C VAL A 96 6.53 -5.33 -7.80
N MET A 97 5.27 -5.78 -7.69
CA MET A 97 4.30 -5.72 -8.78
C MET A 97 2.98 -5.16 -8.29
N GLY A 98 2.47 -4.14 -8.99
CA GLY A 98 1.11 -3.65 -8.76
C GLY A 98 0.09 -4.56 -9.42
N PHE A 99 -1.12 -4.58 -8.89
CA PHE A 99 -2.21 -5.36 -9.43
C PHE A 99 -3.17 -4.44 -10.18
N ASN A 100 -3.52 -4.80 -11.41
CA ASN A 100 -4.46 -4.11 -12.29
C ASN A 100 -4.07 -2.70 -12.75
N ASN A 101 -3.56 -1.85 -11.90
CA ASN A 101 -3.26 -0.47 -12.25
C ASN A 101 -1.90 -0.09 -11.69
N ILE A 102 -0.87 -0.61 -12.32
CA ILE A 102 0.51 -0.46 -11.89
C ILE A 102 0.88 1.02 -11.76
N ARG A 103 0.46 1.83 -12.72
CA ARG A 103 0.83 3.24 -12.72
C ARG A 103 0.24 3.99 -11.53
N TYR A 104 -1.03 3.75 -11.23
CA TYR A 104 -1.69 4.39 -10.10
C TYR A 104 -1.05 3.96 -8.77
N ASP A 105 -0.83 2.65 -8.61
CA ASP A 105 -0.29 2.12 -7.37
C ASP A 105 1.14 2.57 -7.13
N ASP A 106 1.96 2.61 -8.19
CA ASP A 106 3.33 3.09 -8.09
C ASP A 106 3.36 4.56 -7.70
N GLU A 107 2.50 5.38 -8.30
CA GLU A 107 2.43 6.79 -7.97
C GLU A 107 1.90 7.02 -6.55
N MET A 108 0.93 6.23 -6.10
CA MET A 108 0.44 6.31 -4.73
C MET A 108 1.58 6.03 -3.74
N THR A 109 2.38 5.00 -3.99
CA THR A 109 3.55 4.70 -3.17
C THR A 109 4.54 5.86 -3.16
N ARG A 110 4.86 6.39 -4.35
CA ARG A 110 5.82 7.47 -4.48
C ARG A 110 5.40 8.70 -3.69
N TYR A 111 4.15 9.14 -3.85
CA TYR A 111 3.68 10.33 -3.15
C TYR A 111 3.53 10.11 -1.66
N THR A 112 3.13 8.92 -1.23
CA THR A 112 3.06 8.58 0.18
C THR A 112 4.46 8.61 0.81
N PHE A 113 5.45 8.03 0.14
CA PHE A 113 6.83 8.07 0.62
C PHE A 113 7.36 9.50 0.65
N TYR A 114 7.10 10.27 -0.39
CA TYR A 114 7.55 11.66 -0.45
C TYR A 114 7.01 12.47 0.73
N ARG A 115 5.72 12.34 1.04
CA ARG A 115 5.12 13.07 2.16
C ARG A 115 5.74 12.70 3.51
N ASN A 116 6.27 11.50 3.62
CA ASN A 116 6.81 11.00 4.87
C ASN A 116 8.34 10.94 4.87
N PHE A 117 8.95 11.67 3.93
CA PHE A 117 10.41 11.82 3.83
C PHE A 117 11.15 10.50 3.61
N ILE A 118 10.48 9.56 2.93
CA ILE A 118 11.11 8.30 2.52
C ILE A 118 11.49 8.44 1.04
N ASP A 119 12.72 8.07 0.71
CA ASP A 119 13.21 8.12 -0.66
C ASP A 119 12.47 7.07 -1.48
N PRO A 120 11.73 7.49 -2.52
CA PRO A 120 10.93 6.55 -3.31
C PRO A 120 11.75 5.63 -4.21
#